data_1f6eea0ab7efccf57d96a9c1f0516b18
#
_entry.id   1f6eea0ab7efccf57d96a9c1f0516b18
#
_cell.length_a   1.000
_cell.length_b   1.000
_cell.length_c   1.000
_cell.angle_alpha   90.00
_cell.angle_beta   90.00
_cell.angle_gamma   90.00
#
_symmetry.space_group_name_H-M   'P 1'
#
loop_
_entity.id
_entity.type
_entity.pdbx_description
1 polymer ?
#
loop_
_entity_poly.entity_id
_entity_poly.type
_entity_poly.pdbx_seq_one_letter_code
_entity_poly.pdbx_strand_id
1 'polypeptide(L)'
;MRFTNKTVLITGAAGGIGRQTGLSFAKEGANVVVTDLDFDMAKRVADEIQSAGGSSEPFKLDVTNQDETIETMNNAYKHFGSLDVAFCNAGIREIVSPLELSIEEWRKVIDINVTGVFITAQTFAKHCINNKTKGNIVITSSTLSITSAPNRCAYTASKHATAGMTKQLAMDLAKYDIRVNAVRPGVIRTPLTERYFQDEEASQKVRNLHAMKRWGEPNEISSAVLYLASEEASFCTGTNLIVDGGWTEGKDW
;
A
#
# COMPACT_ATOMS: atom_id res chain seq x y z
N MET A 1 -19.17 -2.91 -11.96
CA MET A 1 -17.85 -2.31 -11.70
C MET A 1 -17.98 -1.34 -10.53
N ARG A 2 -17.25 -1.61 -9.44
CA ARG A 2 -17.36 -0.86 -8.17
C ARG A 2 -16.76 0.55 -8.21
N PHE A 3 -15.85 0.80 -9.17
CA PHE A 3 -15.05 2.02 -9.21
C PHE A 3 -15.23 2.84 -10.51
N THR A 4 -16.35 2.64 -11.21
CA THR A 4 -16.68 3.44 -12.41
C THR A 4 -16.69 4.93 -12.07
N ASN A 5 -15.96 5.74 -12.87
CA ASN A 5 -15.77 7.18 -12.67
C ASN A 5 -15.02 7.55 -11.37
N LYS A 6 -14.30 6.61 -10.75
CA LYS A 6 -13.43 6.86 -9.59
C LYS A 6 -11.98 6.90 -10.02
N THR A 7 -11.20 7.77 -9.41
CA THR A 7 -9.76 7.85 -9.61
C THR A 7 -9.00 7.40 -8.38
N VAL A 8 -8.05 6.49 -8.57
CA VAL A 8 -7.26 5.87 -7.52
C VAL A 8 -5.78 6.18 -7.73
N LEU A 9 -5.16 6.85 -6.76
CA LEU A 9 -3.70 7.03 -6.73
C LEU A 9 -3.06 5.88 -5.95
N ILE A 10 -2.02 5.28 -6.53
CA ILE A 10 -1.29 4.15 -5.92
C ILE A 10 0.19 4.49 -5.87
N THR A 11 0.79 4.54 -4.68
CA THR A 11 2.23 4.71 -4.52
C THR A 11 2.95 3.37 -4.52
N GLY A 12 4.17 3.30 -5.10
CA GLY A 12 4.88 2.05 -5.27
C GLY A 12 4.14 1.08 -6.19
N ALA A 13 3.59 1.61 -7.29
CA ALA A 13 2.72 0.87 -8.20
C ALA A 13 3.48 0.13 -9.32
N ALA A 14 4.81 0.27 -9.39
CA ALA A 14 5.62 -0.36 -10.44
C ALA A 14 5.75 -1.89 -10.29
N GLY A 15 5.36 -2.47 -9.15
CA GLY A 15 5.51 -3.91 -8.92
C GLY A 15 4.67 -4.47 -7.78
N GLY A 16 4.73 -5.77 -7.60
CA GLY A 16 4.16 -6.50 -6.47
C GLY A 16 2.68 -6.19 -6.20
N ILE A 17 2.37 -5.86 -4.95
CA ILE A 17 1.01 -5.54 -4.49
C ILE A 17 0.49 -4.29 -5.21
N GLY A 18 1.31 -3.24 -5.36
CA GLY A 18 0.89 -1.99 -5.98
C GLY A 18 0.46 -2.17 -7.43
N ARG A 19 1.29 -2.83 -8.26
CA ARG A 19 0.93 -3.17 -9.64
C ARG A 19 -0.35 -3.99 -9.73
N GLN A 20 -0.44 -5.08 -8.97
CA GLN A 20 -1.63 -5.94 -8.99
C GLN A 20 -2.89 -5.17 -8.57
N THR A 21 -2.76 -4.29 -7.58
CA THR A 21 -3.87 -3.46 -7.12
C THR A 21 -4.32 -2.48 -8.22
N GLY A 22 -3.38 -1.87 -8.94
CA GLY A 22 -3.70 -1.02 -10.10
C GLY A 22 -4.48 -1.76 -11.18
N LEU A 23 -4.01 -2.95 -11.57
CA LEU A 23 -4.73 -3.81 -12.53
C LEU A 23 -6.13 -4.18 -12.04
N SER A 24 -6.27 -4.48 -10.75
CA SER A 24 -7.56 -4.85 -10.15
C SER A 24 -8.54 -3.67 -10.12
N PHE A 25 -8.08 -2.47 -9.76
CA PHE A 25 -8.90 -1.26 -9.81
C PHE A 25 -9.34 -0.91 -11.24
N ALA A 26 -8.42 -0.98 -12.22
CA ALA A 26 -8.74 -0.73 -13.62
C ALA A 26 -9.81 -1.71 -14.14
N LYS A 27 -9.70 -2.99 -13.79
CA LYS A 27 -10.71 -4.02 -14.13
C LYS A 27 -12.09 -3.72 -13.53
N GLU A 28 -12.15 -3.01 -12.43
CA GLU A 28 -13.38 -2.56 -11.76
C GLU A 28 -13.83 -1.15 -12.22
N GLY A 29 -13.20 -0.61 -13.28
CA GLY A 29 -13.62 0.64 -13.95
C GLY A 29 -13.01 1.91 -13.39
N ALA A 30 -11.99 1.83 -12.54
CA ALA A 30 -11.29 3.00 -12.04
C ALA A 30 -10.32 3.60 -13.08
N ASN A 31 -10.11 4.91 -12.99
CA ASN A 31 -8.92 5.56 -13.50
C ASN A 31 -7.78 5.33 -12.51
N VAL A 32 -6.61 4.90 -12.98
CA VAL A 32 -5.48 4.53 -12.11
C VAL A 32 -4.31 5.47 -12.30
N VAL A 33 -3.95 6.20 -11.25
CA VAL A 33 -2.74 7.01 -11.17
C VAL A 33 -1.62 6.11 -10.66
N VAL A 34 -0.75 5.67 -11.58
CA VAL A 34 0.34 4.73 -11.31
C VAL A 34 1.58 5.53 -10.92
N THR A 35 1.96 5.51 -9.64
CA THR A 35 3.13 6.30 -9.19
C THR A 35 4.23 5.42 -8.61
N ASP A 36 5.47 5.72 -8.97
CA ASP A 36 6.66 5.06 -8.44
C ASP A 36 7.87 5.98 -8.57
N LEU A 37 8.93 5.70 -7.80
CA LEU A 37 10.22 6.37 -7.95
C LEU A 37 10.85 6.03 -9.32
N ASP A 38 10.64 4.79 -9.81
CA ASP A 38 11.01 4.34 -11.14
C ASP A 38 9.88 4.64 -12.14
N PHE A 39 10.03 5.75 -12.86
CA PHE A 39 9.04 6.20 -13.85
C PHE A 39 8.85 5.21 -14.99
N ASP A 40 9.92 4.59 -15.48
CA ASP A 40 9.84 3.68 -16.62
C ASP A 40 9.04 2.41 -16.26
N MET A 41 9.22 1.91 -15.04
CA MET A 41 8.44 0.81 -14.53
C MET A 41 6.97 1.20 -14.27
N ALA A 42 6.72 2.40 -13.72
CA ALA A 42 5.36 2.92 -13.55
C ALA A 42 4.65 3.04 -14.91
N LYS A 43 5.35 3.57 -15.92
CA LYS A 43 4.84 3.67 -17.29
C LYS A 43 4.48 2.32 -17.90
N ARG A 44 5.31 1.29 -17.71
CA ARG A 44 5.00 -0.07 -18.18
C ARG A 44 3.70 -0.61 -17.58
N VAL A 45 3.47 -0.38 -16.29
CA VAL A 45 2.23 -0.80 -15.63
C VAL A 45 1.03 0.00 -16.15
N ALA A 46 1.19 1.30 -16.40
CA ALA A 46 0.13 2.10 -17.00
C ALA A 46 -0.19 1.62 -18.43
N ASP A 47 0.83 1.35 -19.25
CA ASP A 47 0.66 0.81 -20.61
C ASP A 47 -0.03 -0.57 -20.58
N GLU A 48 0.26 -1.41 -19.57
CA GLU A 48 -0.41 -2.71 -19.37
C GLU A 48 -1.91 -2.52 -19.06
N ILE A 49 -2.26 -1.59 -18.17
CA ILE A 49 -3.65 -1.25 -17.85
C ILE A 49 -4.39 -0.76 -19.10
N GLN A 50 -3.78 0.16 -19.86
CA GLN A 50 -4.37 0.70 -21.09
C GLN A 50 -4.55 -0.38 -22.16
N SER A 51 -3.57 -1.27 -22.33
CA SER A 51 -3.65 -2.39 -23.28
C SER A 51 -4.76 -3.38 -22.94
N ALA A 52 -5.13 -3.47 -21.64
CA ALA A 52 -6.27 -4.26 -21.17
C ALA A 52 -7.62 -3.51 -21.26
N GLY A 53 -7.64 -2.30 -21.86
CA GLY A 53 -8.84 -1.48 -22.01
C GLY A 53 -9.19 -0.62 -20.80
N GLY A 54 -8.30 -0.52 -19.81
CA GLY A 54 -8.44 0.36 -18.64
C GLY A 54 -7.94 1.77 -18.89
N SER A 55 -8.13 2.64 -17.90
CA SER A 55 -7.69 4.05 -17.90
C SER A 55 -6.58 4.25 -16.86
N SER A 56 -5.44 4.78 -17.26
CA SER A 56 -4.32 5.01 -16.36
C SER A 56 -3.40 6.13 -16.83
N GLU A 57 -2.70 6.75 -15.88
CA GLU A 57 -1.67 7.75 -16.11
C GLU A 57 -0.47 7.52 -15.20
N PRO A 58 0.78 7.41 -15.71
CA PRO A 58 1.97 7.21 -14.91
C PRO A 58 2.58 8.53 -14.44
N PHE A 59 3.10 8.56 -13.20
CA PHE A 59 3.90 9.66 -12.69
C PHE A 59 5.14 9.14 -11.94
N LYS A 60 6.25 9.86 -12.07
CA LYS A 60 7.36 9.70 -11.15
C LYS A 60 6.98 10.32 -9.81
N LEU A 61 7.23 9.62 -8.71
CA LEU A 61 6.95 10.14 -7.37
C LEU A 61 7.94 9.58 -6.35
N ASP A 62 8.72 10.46 -5.74
CA ASP A 62 9.35 10.19 -4.46
C ASP A 62 8.35 10.54 -3.34
N VAL A 63 7.84 9.52 -2.64
CA VAL A 63 6.85 9.72 -1.57
C VAL A 63 7.39 10.54 -0.39
N THR A 64 8.71 10.67 -0.25
CA THR A 64 9.35 11.49 0.78
C THR A 64 9.36 12.98 0.41
N ASN A 65 9.07 13.32 -0.84
CA ASN A 65 8.99 14.69 -1.35
C ASN A 65 7.53 15.17 -1.34
N GLN A 66 7.24 16.10 -0.43
CA GLN A 66 5.88 16.65 -0.28
C GLN A 66 5.43 17.45 -1.51
N ASP A 67 6.33 18.23 -2.11
CA ASP A 67 5.99 19.08 -3.27
C ASP A 67 5.68 18.21 -4.50
N GLU A 68 6.47 17.15 -4.76
CA GLU A 68 6.18 16.17 -5.82
C GLU A 68 4.83 15.49 -5.58
N THR A 69 4.51 15.15 -4.33
CA THR A 69 3.22 14.53 -3.98
C THR A 69 2.05 15.46 -4.26
N ILE A 70 2.17 16.74 -3.91
CA ILE A 70 1.15 17.76 -4.19
C ILE A 70 0.97 17.95 -5.70
N GLU A 71 2.06 18.10 -6.43
CA GLU A 71 2.04 18.27 -7.88
C GLU A 71 1.41 17.07 -8.59
N THR A 72 1.82 15.84 -8.21
CA THR A 72 1.26 14.60 -8.75
C THR A 72 -0.25 14.50 -8.55
N MET A 73 -0.75 14.80 -7.34
CA MET A 73 -2.19 14.76 -7.07
C MET A 73 -2.97 15.84 -7.84
N ASN A 74 -2.41 17.03 -7.96
CA ASN A 74 -3.02 18.10 -8.76
C ASN A 74 -3.08 17.74 -10.25
N ASN A 75 -2.02 17.16 -10.81
CA ASN A 75 -1.97 16.72 -12.19
C ASN A 75 -2.94 15.57 -12.45
N ALA A 76 -3.03 14.59 -11.52
CA ALA A 76 -3.99 13.49 -11.58
C ALA A 76 -5.44 14.01 -11.57
N TYR A 77 -5.76 14.92 -10.65
CA TYR A 77 -7.09 15.55 -10.60
C TYR A 77 -7.42 16.34 -11.87
N LYS A 78 -6.45 17.11 -12.38
CA LYS A 78 -6.63 17.86 -13.64
C LYS A 78 -6.87 16.92 -14.84
N HIS A 79 -6.22 15.77 -14.86
CA HIS A 79 -6.33 14.78 -15.95
C HIS A 79 -7.67 14.02 -15.90
N PHE A 80 -8.07 13.53 -14.73
CA PHE A 80 -9.23 12.64 -14.58
C PHE A 80 -10.50 13.32 -14.04
N GLY A 81 -10.39 14.54 -13.50
CA GLY A 81 -11.53 15.28 -12.93
C GLY A 81 -11.94 14.83 -11.53
N SER A 82 -11.36 13.76 -10.98
CA SER A 82 -11.59 13.28 -9.63
C SER A 82 -10.33 12.68 -9.01
N LEU A 83 -10.31 12.54 -7.68
CA LEU A 83 -9.34 11.76 -6.94
C LEU A 83 -10.04 11.23 -5.68
N ASP A 84 -10.41 9.95 -5.69
CA ASP A 84 -11.34 9.35 -4.73
C ASP A 84 -10.66 8.42 -3.74
N VAL A 85 -9.55 7.78 -4.14
CA VAL A 85 -8.83 6.80 -3.32
C VAL A 85 -7.33 7.08 -3.37
N ALA A 86 -6.66 7.01 -2.22
CA ALA A 86 -5.21 6.93 -2.11
C ALA A 86 -4.80 5.58 -1.51
N PHE A 87 -4.06 4.78 -2.27
CA PHE A 87 -3.43 3.57 -1.77
C PHE A 87 -1.95 3.84 -1.47
N CYS A 88 -1.65 4.09 -0.19
CA CYS A 88 -0.30 4.32 0.32
C CYS A 88 0.42 2.98 0.46
N ASN A 89 1.06 2.54 -0.62
CA ASN A 89 1.67 1.21 -0.70
C ASN A 89 3.20 1.24 -0.81
N ALA A 90 3.80 2.33 -1.26
CA ALA A 90 5.26 2.46 -1.34
C ALA A 90 5.92 2.09 0.00
N GLY A 91 6.98 1.30 -0.08
CA GLY A 91 7.71 0.88 1.10
C GLY A 91 8.90 -0.01 0.78
N ILE A 92 9.88 0.05 1.65
CA ILE A 92 11.10 -0.75 1.61
C ILE A 92 11.28 -1.51 2.92
N ARG A 93 12.22 -2.44 2.95
CA ARG A 93 12.63 -3.13 4.16
C ARG A 93 14.13 -3.32 4.19
N GLU A 94 14.70 -3.41 5.38
CA GLU A 94 16.05 -3.91 5.63
C GLU A 94 16.02 -5.37 6.10
N ILE A 95 17.16 -6.04 5.99
CA ILE A 95 17.45 -7.34 6.61
C ILE A 95 18.86 -7.29 7.16
N VAL A 96 19.02 -6.58 8.27
CA VAL A 96 20.30 -6.30 8.92
C VAL A 96 20.12 -6.43 10.42
N SER A 97 21.15 -7.00 11.10
CA SER A 97 21.18 -7.05 12.57
C SER A 97 21.04 -5.63 13.14
N PRO A 98 20.26 -5.42 14.22
CA PRO A 98 20.17 -4.10 14.85
C PRO A 98 21.49 -3.56 15.37
N LEU A 99 22.51 -4.43 15.56
CA LEU A 99 23.86 -4.03 15.96
C LEU A 99 24.68 -3.47 14.78
N GLU A 100 24.29 -3.76 13.55
CA GLU A 100 24.97 -3.38 12.30
C GLU A 100 24.15 -2.39 11.46
N LEU A 101 22.88 -2.18 11.81
CA LEU A 101 21.99 -1.28 11.09
C LEU A 101 22.49 0.17 11.22
N SER A 102 22.88 0.77 10.11
CA SER A 102 23.30 2.17 10.10
C SER A 102 22.13 3.12 10.36
N ILE A 103 22.42 4.31 10.90
CA ILE A 103 21.38 5.34 11.11
C ILE A 103 20.81 5.82 9.77
N GLU A 104 21.59 5.82 8.71
CA GLU A 104 21.19 6.18 7.36
C GLU A 104 20.15 5.18 6.81
N GLU A 105 20.40 3.88 6.94
CA GLU A 105 19.44 2.84 6.53
C GLU A 105 18.17 2.88 7.40
N TRP A 106 18.32 3.06 8.73
CA TRP A 106 17.18 3.26 9.62
C TRP A 106 16.33 4.43 9.14
N ARG A 107 16.92 5.62 8.94
CA ARG A 107 16.22 6.81 8.47
C ARG A 107 15.53 6.56 7.13
N LYS A 108 16.23 5.97 6.17
CA LYS A 108 15.66 5.65 4.86
C LYS A 108 14.37 4.83 4.96
N VAL A 109 14.36 3.79 5.81
CA VAL A 109 13.16 2.97 6.03
C VAL A 109 12.04 3.79 6.68
N ILE A 110 12.35 4.60 7.70
CA ILE A 110 11.35 5.44 8.38
C ILE A 110 10.83 6.52 7.43
N ASP A 111 11.69 7.18 6.67
CA ASP A 111 11.29 8.25 5.75
C ASP A 111 10.34 7.74 4.68
N ILE A 112 10.64 6.60 4.06
CA ILE A 112 9.77 6.04 3.02
C ILE A 112 8.49 5.45 3.64
N ASN A 113 8.61 4.58 4.63
CA ASN A 113 7.50 3.78 5.13
C ASN A 113 6.56 4.53 6.08
N VAL A 114 7.02 5.59 6.72
CA VAL A 114 6.24 6.36 7.71
C VAL A 114 6.00 7.78 7.22
N THR A 115 7.07 8.54 6.98
CA THR A 115 6.95 9.94 6.55
C THR A 115 6.28 10.03 5.18
N GLY A 116 6.68 9.19 4.22
CA GLY A 116 6.08 9.14 2.87
C GLY A 116 4.61 8.73 2.88
N VAL A 117 4.23 7.78 3.74
CA VAL A 117 2.82 7.41 3.95
C VAL A 117 2.03 8.58 4.53
N PHE A 118 2.60 9.29 5.53
CA PHE A 118 1.95 10.46 6.12
C PHE A 118 1.79 11.60 5.11
N ILE A 119 2.83 11.94 4.34
CA ILE A 119 2.78 12.97 3.29
C ILE A 119 1.68 12.65 2.28
N THR A 120 1.64 11.42 1.78
CA THR A 120 0.63 10.97 0.80
C THR A 120 -0.78 11.08 1.39
N ALA A 121 -1.00 10.54 2.59
CA ALA A 121 -2.30 10.57 3.25
C ALA A 121 -2.78 12.00 3.58
N GLN A 122 -1.88 12.85 4.09
CA GLN A 122 -2.19 14.24 4.42
C GLN A 122 -2.52 15.06 3.17
N THR A 123 -1.72 14.91 2.10
CA THR A 123 -1.95 15.63 0.84
C THR A 123 -3.28 15.24 0.22
N PHE A 124 -3.58 13.93 0.19
CA PHE A 124 -4.86 13.44 -0.30
C PHE A 124 -6.04 13.95 0.56
N ALA A 125 -5.93 13.92 1.87
CA ALA A 125 -6.97 14.43 2.76
C ALA A 125 -7.21 15.93 2.55
N LYS A 126 -6.16 16.74 2.45
CA LYS A 126 -6.26 18.17 2.12
C LYS A 126 -6.95 18.40 0.77
N HIS A 127 -6.59 17.57 -0.23
CA HIS A 127 -7.25 17.64 -1.53
C HIS A 127 -8.76 17.39 -1.44
N CYS A 128 -9.19 16.32 -0.75
CA CYS A 128 -10.60 16.02 -0.53
C CYS A 128 -11.34 17.15 0.19
N ILE A 129 -10.77 17.68 1.28
CA ILE A 129 -11.36 18.76 2.08
C ILE A 129 -11.53 20.03 1.24
N ASN A 130 -10.49 20.43 0.48
CA ASN A 130 -10.53 21.62 -0.36
C ASN A 130 -11.55 21.52 -1.49
N ASN A 131 -11.74 20.33 -2.05
CA ASN A 131 -12.72 20.08 -3.11
C ASN A 131 -14.09 19.65 -2.58
N LYS A 132 -14.26 19.52 -1.27
CA LYS A 132 -15.51 19.05 -0.62
C LYS A 132 -15.98 17.69 -1.14
N THR A 133 -15.02 16.78 -1.34
CA THR A 133 -15.25 15.39 -1.80
C THR A 133 -15.01 14.42 -0.66
N LYS A 134 -15.69 13.27 -0.73
CA LYS A 134 -15.38 12.11 0.12
C LYS A 134 -14.05 11.50 -0.32
N GLY A 135 -13.41 10.75 0.57
CA GLY A 135 -12.16 10.08 0.26
C GLY A 135 -11.97 8.74 0.98
N ASN A 136 -11.13 7.89 0.40
CA ASN A 136 -10.69 6.65 1.02
C ASN A 136 -9.16 6.55 0.99
N ILE A 137 -8.56 6.33 2.14
CA ILE A 137 -7.13 6.05 2.27
C ILE A 137 -6.96 4.60 2.71
N VAL A 138 -6.20 3.83 1.95
CA VAL A 138 -5.79 2.48 2.34
C VAL A 138 -4.27 2.46 2.46
N ILE A 139 -3.76 1.89 3.56
CA ILE A 139 -2.33 1.87 3.89
C ILE A 139 -1.82 0.43 3.88
N THR A 140 -0.69 0.16 3.23
CA THR A 140 0.01 -1.11 3.35
C THR A 140 0.82 -1.15 4.65
N SER A 141 0.25 -1.79 5.68
CA SER A 141 0.96 -2.14 6.90
C SER A 141 1.65 -3.51 6.75
N SER A 142 1.64 -4.36 7.75
CA SER A 142 2.22 -5.73 7.74
C SER A 142 1.74 -6.50 8.95
N THR A 143 1.81 -7.84 8.92
CA THR A 143 1.81 -8.67 10.13
C THR A 143 2.88 -8.24 11.14
N LEU A 144 4.03 -7.69 10.66
CA LEU A 144 5.06 -7.13 11.54
C LEU A 144 4.66 -5.81 12.23
N SER A 145 3.40 -5.41 12.14
CA SER A 145 2.80 -4.34 12.98
C SER A 145 2.14 -4.87 14.25
N ILE A 146 2.13 -6.18 14.47
CA ILE A 146 1.61 -6.87 15.68
C ILE A 146 2.56 -7.97 16.15
N THR A 147 3.57 -8.33 15.36
CA THR A 147 4.62 -9.30 15.69
C THR A 147 5.97 -8.75 15.23
N SER A 148 7.00 -9.58 15.23
CA SER A 148 8.34 -9.21 14.78
C SER A 148 9.02 -10.37 14.06
N ALA A 149 10.13 -10.07 13.37
CA ALA A 149 11.02 -11.07 12.79
C ALA A 149 12.48 -10.64 12.97
N PRO A 150 13.43 -11.56 13.03
CA PRO A 150 14.85 -11.24 13.17
C PRO A 150 15.33 -10.29 12.06
N ASN A 151 16.22 -9.38 12.41
CA ASN A 151 16.87 -8.46 11.48
C ASN A 151 15.91 -7.52 10.71
N ARG A 152 14.86 -7.04 11.39
CA ARG A 152 13.80 -6.18 10.83
C ARG A 152 13.47 -5.00 11.74
N CYS A 153 14.47 -4.41 12.38
CA CYS A 153 14.23 -3.41 13.43
C CYS A 153 13.50 -2.17 12.88
N ALA A 154 14.03 -1.53 11.84
CA ALA A 154 13.42 -0.35 11.24
C ALA A 154 12.10 -0.68 10.54
N TYR A 155 12.03 -1.79 9.80
CA TYR A 155 10.80 -2.20 9.15
C TYR A 155 9.68 -2.48 10.14
N THR A 156 9.95 -3.25 11.19
CA THR A 156 8.97 -3.56 12.25
C THR A 156 8.48 -2.27 12.92
N ALA A 157 9.41 -1.37 13.30
CA ALA A 157 9.06 -0.07 13.85
C ALA A 157 8.16 0.74 12.90
N SER A 158 8.53 0.78 11.60
CA SER A 158 7.74 1.51 10.59
C SER A 158 6.33 0.95 10.43
N LYS A 159 6.16 -0.38 10.50
CA LYS A 159 4.84 -1.00 10.32
C LYS A 159 3.96 -0.87 11.57
N HIS A 160 4.53 -0.83 12.77
CA HIS A 160 3.81 -0.43 13.98
C HIS A 160 3.36 1.04 13.89
N ALA A 161 4.22 1.94 13.39
CA ALA A 161 3.87 3.34 13.18
C ALA A 161 2.71 3.50 12.20
N THR A 162 2.72 2.81 11.04
CA THR A 162 1.62 2.87 10.06
C THR A 162 0.31 2.33 10.63
N ALA A 163 0.36 1.30 11.47
CA ALA A 163 -0.83 0.76 12.12
C ALA A 163 -1.45 1.74 13.14
N GLY A 164 -0.60 2.46 13.89
CA GLY A 164 -1.04 3.54 14.79
C GLY A 164 -1.58 4.74 14.01
N MET A 165 -0.86 5.16 12.96
CA MET A 165 -1.25 6.25 12.07
C MET A 165 -2.63 6.00 11.43
N THR A 166 -2.92 4.79 11.00
CA THR A 166 -4.23 4.41 10.44
C THR A 166 -5.36 4.73 11.41
N LYS A 167 -5.20 4.39 12.68
CA LYS A 167 -6.22 4.65 13.71
C LYS A 167 -6.40 6.14 13.97
N GLN A 168 -5.29 6.88 14.10
CA GLN A 168 -5.35 8.31 14.38
C GLN A 168 -5.94 9.09 13.21
N LEU A 169 -5.49 8.82 11.98
CA LEU A 169 -6.04 9.49 10.79
C LEU A 169 -7.53 9.18 10.61
N ALA A 170 -7.97 7.96 10.91
CA ALA A 170 -9.38 7.59 10.85
C ALA A 170 -10.24 8.45 11.81
N MET A 171 -9.76 8.66 13.03
CA MET A 171 -10.46 9.50 14.03
C MET A 171 -10.53 10.96 13.59
N ASP A 172 -9.42 11.52 13.09
CA ASP A 172 -9.33 12.93 12.75
C ASP A 172 -10.07 13.29 11.46
N LEU A 173 -10.12 12.34 10.48
CA LEU A 173 -10.62 12.59 9.15
C LEU A 173 -12.08 12.16 8.92
N ALA A 174 -12.66 11.35 9.81
CA ALA A 174 -14.04 10.88 9.67
C ALA A 174 -15.07 12.03 9.54
N LYS A 175 -14.87 13.14 10.25
CA LYS A 175 -15.72 14.34 10.15
C LYS A 175 -15.72 15.03 8.79
N TYR A 176 -14.81 14.63 7.89
CA TYR A 176 -14.70 15.11 6.50
C TYR A 176 -15.15 14.05 5.49
N ASP A 177 -15.85 13.00 5.93
CA ASP A 177 -16.21 11.87 5.07
C ASP A 177 -15.00 11.16 4.42
N ILE A 178 -13.87 11.13 5.11
CA ILE A 178 -12.66 10.43 4.67
C ILE A 178 -12.45 9.21 5.57
N ARG A 179 -12.50 8.01 4.98
CA ARG A 179 -12.20 6.75 5.68
C ARG A 179 -10.72 6.42 5.54
N VAL A 180 -10.12 5.88 6.61
CA VAL A 180 -8.71 5.47 6.61
C VAL A 180 -8.61 4.05 7.18
N ASN A 181 -8.08 3.13 6.39
CA ASN A 181 -7.91 1.74 6.77
C ASN A 181 -6.53 1.24 6.34
N ALA A 182 -6.13 0.09 6.84
CA ALA A 182 -4.89 -0.57 6.43
C ALA A 182 -5.12 -2.06 6.14
N VAL A 183 -4.29 -2.61 5.27
CA VAL A 183 -4.10 -4.06 5.12
C VAL A 183 -2.82 -4.50 5.82
N ARG A 184 -2.84 -5.70 6.41
CA ARG A 184 -1.68 -6.34 7.06
C ARG A 184 -1.35 -7.65 6.34
N PRO A 185 -0.57 -7.60 5.25
CA PRO A 185 -0.18 -8.80 4.54
C PRO A 185 0.73 -9.72 5.36
N GLY A 186 0.59 -11.02 5.19
CA GLY A 186 1.61 -12.03 5.52
C GLY A 186 2.77 -11.98 4.52
N VAL A 187 3.45 -13.12 4.29
CA VAL A 187 4.45 -13.20 3.22
C VAL A 187 3.73 -13.36 1.88
N ILE A 188 3.83 -12.34 1.05
CA ILE A 188 3.25 -12.29 -0.29
C ILE A 188 4.36 -12.41 -1.32
N ARG A 189 4.17 -13.22 -2.37
CA ARG A 189 5.15 -13.38 -3.45
C ARG A 189 5.24 -12.12 -4.30
N THR A 190 6.31 -11.37 -4.13
CA THR A 190 6.57 -10.08 -4.80
C THR A 190 8.09 -9.92 -5.00
N PRO A 191 8.55 -8.98 -5.83
CA PRO A 191 9.98 -8.69 -5.92
C PRO A 191 10.65 -8.43 -4.57
N LEU A 192 9.93 -7.79 -3.63
CA LEU A 192 10.44 -7.54 -2.27
C LEU A 192 10.73 -8.84 -1.50
N THR A 193 10.01 -9.92 -1.76
CA THR A 193 10.08 -11.20 -1.04
C THR A 193 10.74 -12.32 -1.83
N GLU A 194 11.12 -12.10 -3.11
CA GLU A 194 11.59 -13.13 -4.03
C GLU A 194 12.73 -13.99 -3.46
N ARG A 195 13.63 -13.40 -2.66
CA ARG A 195 14.69 -14.14 -1.97
C ARG A 195 14.21 -15.32 -1.11
N TYR A 196 12.96 -15.31 -0.64
CA TYR A 196 12.39 -16.40 0.15
C TYR A 196 11.94 -17.58 -0.68
N PHE A 197 11.97 -17.45 -2.00
CA PHE A 197 11.50 -18.44 -2.95
C PHE A 197 12.62 -18.99 -3.86
N GLN A 198 13.90 -18.64 -3.54
CA GLN A 198 15.05 -19.02 -4.33
C GLN A 198 15.39 -20.52 -4.22
N ASP A 199 15.05 -21.14 -3.09
CA ASP A 199 15.24 -22.56 -2.86
C ASP A 199 14.06 -23.15 -2.08
N GLU A 200 13.98 -24.51 -2.08
CA GLU A 200 12.87 -25.22 -1.44
C GLU A 200 12.89 -25.12 0.09
N GLU A 201 14.06 -25.05 0.73
CA GLU A 201 14.16 -24.92 2.19
C GLU A 201 13.61 -23.58 2.65
N ALA A 202 14.00 -22.47 1.99
CA ALA A 202 13.49 -21.14 2.26
C ALA A 202 11.98 -21.07 2.01
N SER A 203 11.50 -21.63 0.91
CA SER A 203 10.09 -21.72 0.55
C SER A 203 9.29 -22.51 1.59
N GLN A 204 9.83 -23.62 2.09
CA GLN A 204 9.17 -24.43 3.12
C GLN A 204 9.07 -23.68 4.45
N LYS A 205 10.11 -22.94 4.84
CA LYS A 205 10.06 -22.07 6.02
C LYS A 205 8.92 -21.07 5.92
N VAL A 206 8.75 -20.42 4.75
CA VAL A 206 7.64 -19.49 4.53
C VAL A 206 6.28 -20.20 4.61
N ARG A 207 6.11 -21.35 3.98
CA ARG A 207 4.86 -22.13 4.07
C ARG A 207 4.51 -22.47 5.52
N ASN A 208 5.51 -22.85 6.32
CA ASN A 208 5.30 -23.23 7.71
C ASN A 208 4.92 -22.07 8.65
N LEU A 209 5.18 -20.82 8.25
CA LEU A 209 4.72 -19.65 9.00
C LEU A 209 3.20 -19.48 8.94
N HIS A 210 2.55 -19.95 7.88
CA HIS A 210 1.13 -19.74 7.64
C HIS A 210 0.32 -20.99 7.96
N ALA A 211 -0.82 -20.84 8.63
CA ALA A 211 -1.74 -21.97 8.89
C ALA A 211 -2.21 -22.61 7.56
N MET A 212 -2.38 -21.79 6.50
CA MET A 212 -2.75 -22.26 5.17
C MET A 212 -1.62 -22.98 4.41
N LYS A 213 -0.42 -23.14 5.01
CA LYS A 213 0.76 -23.85 4.45
C LYS A 213 1.18 -23.38 3.06
N ARG A 214 0.95 -22.11 2.77
CA ARG A 214 1.40 -21.43 1.54
C ARG A 214 1.67 -19.96 1.80
N TRP A 215 2.34 -19.29 0.90
CA TRP A 215 2.42 -17.82 0.85
C TRP A 215 1.16 -17.24 0.21
N GLY A 216 0.98 -15.94 0.35
CA GLY A 216 -0.07 -15.21 -0.35
C GLY A 216 0.40 -14.69 -1.72
N GLU A 217 -0.57 -14.43 -2.58
CA GLU A 217 -0.36 -13.82 -3.90
C GLU A 217 -0.83 -12.36 -3.88
N PRO A 218 -0.26 -11.46 -4.72
CA PRO A 218 -0.64 -10.04 -4.75
C PRO A 218 -2.12 -9.78 -4.98
N ASN A 219 -2.83 -10.65 -5.72
CA ASN A 219 -4.26 -10.52 -5.96
C ASN A 219 -5.10 -10.72 -4.70
N GLU A 220 -4.63 -11.48 -3.72
CA GLU A 220 -5.34 -11.69 -2.45
C GLU A 220 -5.31 -10.41 -1.60
N ILE A 221 -4.20 -9.67 -1.66
CA ILE A 221 -4.09 -8.37 -0.99
C ILE A 221 -4.88 -7.30 -1.75
N SER A 222 -4.79 -7.28 -3.09
CA SER A 222 -5.54 -6.31 -3.89
C SER A 222 -7.05 -6.43 -3.67
N SER A 223 -7.58 -7.64 -3.49
CA SER A 223 -9.00 -7.87 -3.17
C SER A 223 -9.42 -7.22 -1.86
N ALA A 224 -8.56 -7.32 -0.83
CA ALA A 224 -8.81 -6.67 0.45
C ALA A 224 -8.72 -5.13 0.35
N VAL A 225 -7.77 -4.61 -0.43
CA VAL A 225 -7.63 -3.16 -0.69
C VAL A 225 -8.88 -2.64 -1.40
N LEU A 226 -9.35 -3.32 -2.44
CA LEU A 226 -10.54 -2.92 -3.16
C LEU A 226 -11.79 -2.95 -2.25
N TYR A 227 -11.94 -3.97 -1.41
CA TYR A 227 -13.02 -4.00 -0.43
C TYR A 227 -12.97 -2.77 0.48
N LEU A 228 -11.83 -2.48 1.12
CA LEU A 228 -11.69 -1.34 2.04
C LEU A 228 -11.91 0.02 1.34
N ALA A 229 -11.55 0.13 0.05
CA ALA A 229 -11.75 1.33 -0.74
C ALA A 229 -13.19 1.50 -1.25
N SER A 230 -14.00 0.44 -1.27
CA SER A 230 -15.34 0.44 -1.84
C SER A 230 -16.41 0.94 -0.86
N GLU A 231 -17.62 1.16 -1.38
CA GLU A 231 -18.81 1.46 -0.57
C GLU A 231 -19.29 0.26 0.27
N GLU A 232 -18.87 -0.97 -0.07
CA GLU A 232 -19.13 -2.16 0.74
C GLU A 232 -18.50 -2.06 2.14
N ALA A 233 -17.42 -1.26 2.27
CA ALA A 233 -16.75 -0.96 3.52
C ALA A 233 -17.13 0.42 4.10
N SER A 234 -18.33 0.95 3.78
CA SER A 234 -18.76 2.31 4.17
C SER A 234 -18.74 2.57 5.67
N PHE A 235 -18.85 1.53 6.51
CA PHE A 235 -18.78 1.64 7.97
C PHE A 235 -17.43 1.17 8.54
N CYS A 236 -16.43 0.93 7.67
CA CYS A 236 -15.08 0.53 8.07
C CYS A 236 -14.14 1.75 8.03
N THR A 237 -13.67 2.21 9.19
CA THR A 237 -12.57 3.17 9.31
C THR A 237 -11.73 2.84 10.54
N GLY A 238 -10.42 3.05 10.47
CA GLY A 238 -9.47 2.72 11.53
C GLY A 238 -9.10 1.23 11.62
N THR A 239 -9.65 0.38 10.74
CA THR A 239 -9.33 -1.05 10.74
C THR A 239 -7.94 -1.33 10.16
N ASN A 240 -7.33 -2.38 10.68
CA ASN A 240 -6.10 -2.96 10.15
C ASN A 240 -6.42 -4.42 9.78
N LEU A 241 -6.88 -4.63 8.55
CA LEU A 241 -7.34 -5.93 8.06
C LEU A 241 -6.16 -6.88 7.83
N ILE A 242 -6.15 -7.99 8.55
CA ILE A 242 -5.13 -9.03 8.43
C ILE A 242 -5.46 -9.90 7.21
N VAL A 243 -4.45 -10.12 6.35
CA VAL A 243 -4.54 -10.99 5.16
C VAL A 243 -3.23 -11.79 5.09
N ASP A 244 -3.12 -12.81 5.91
CA ASP A 244 -1.86 -13.47 6.21
C ASP A 244 -1.90 -15.02 6.24
N GLY A 245 -2.99 -15.62 5.77
CA GLY A 245 -3.14 -17.08 5.77
C GLY A 245 -3.04 -17.72 7.17
N GLY A 246 -3.37 -16.95 8.22
CA GLY A 246 -3.38 -17.40 9.61
C GLY A 246 -2.01 -17.39 10.30
N TRP A 247 -1.04 -16.62 9.76
CA TRP A 247 0.28 -16.52 10.39
C TRP A 247 0.22 -15.95 11.81
N THR A 248 -0.59 -14.92 12.04
CA THR A 248 -0.63 -14.23 13.34
C THR A 248 -1.65 -14.81 14.33
N GLU A 249 -2.49 -15.76 13.90
CA GLU A 249 -3.57 -16.32 14.76
C GLU A 249 -3.09 -17.40 15.71
N GLY A 250 -1.97 -18.07 15.43
CA GLY A 250 -1.46 -19.12 16.29
C GLY A 250 -0.21 -19.80 15.76
N LYS A 251 0.25 -20.80 16.52
CA LYS A 251 1.35 -21.70 16.14
C LYS A 251 0.83 -23.12 16.00
N ASP A 252 1.32 -23.80 14.97
CA ASP A 252 1.16 -25.23 14.80
C ASP A 252 2.17 -25.93 15.74
N TRP A 253 1.69 -26.75 16.67
CA TRP A 253 2.48 -27.45 17.70
C TRP A 253 2.98 -28.79 17.15
#